data_718a6187756756760bcfc17bcf6084c3
#
_entry.id   718a6187756756760bcfc17bcf6084c3
#
_cell.length_a   1.000
_cell.length_b   1.000
_cell.length_c   1.000
_cell.angle_alpha   90.00
_cell.angle_beta   90.00
_cell.angle_gamma   90.00
#
_symmetry.space_group_name_H-M   'P 1'
#
loop_
_entity.id
_entity.type
_entity.pdbx_description
1 polymer ?
#
loop_
_entity_poly.entity_id
_entity_poly.type
_entity_poly.pdbx_seq_one_letter_code
_entity_poly.pdbx_strand_id
1 'polypeptide(L)'
;TGVLVWELVNPVSLAMRGLLFGMGAGWGLLVALFLFDLFVVERGWCGHLCPVGAFYALVNRVGFIKISAKGRERCSNCMDCYAVCPERPILRGPVHGARRGHGPLIVAQECTNCGRCIDVCAEQVFEITTGFAVKAEKTSENK
;
A
#
# COMPACT_ATOMS: atom_id res chain seq x y z
N THR A 1 10.61 -24.16 -15.72
CA THR A 1 11.72 -23.19 -15.84
C THR A 1 11.41 -21.86 -15.18
N GLY A 2 10.17 -21.37 -15.20
CA GLY A 2 9.79 -20.07 -14.61
C GLY A 2 10.02 -19.97 -13.09
N VAL A 3 9.83 -21.05 -12.35
CA VAL A 3 10.04 -21.09 -10.88
C VAL A 3 11.51 -20.90 -10.51
N LEU A 4 12.44 -21.48 -11.30
CA LEU A 4 13.88 -21.35 -11.04
C LEU A 4 14.41 -19.94 -11.30
N VAL A 5 13.88 -19.23 -12.30
CA VAL A 5 14.25 -17.84 -12.57
C VAL A 5 13.75 -16.92 -11.45
N TRP A 6 12.56 -17.20 -10.93
CA TRP A 6 12.00 -16.47 -9.79
C TRP A 6 12.87 -16.60 -8.53
N GLU A 7 13.32 -17.79 -8.22
CA GLU A 7 14.22 -18.07 -7.10
C GLU A 7 15.55 -17.31 -7.18
N LEU A 8 16.05 -17.10 -8.39
CA LEU A 8 17.29 -16.35 -8.63
C LEU A 8 17.16 -14.83 -8.43
N VAL A 9 15.95 -14.30 -8.55
CA VAL A 9 15.68 -12.85 -8.43
C VAL A 9 15.10 -12.49 -7.04
N ASN A 10 14.63 -13.49 -6.30
CA ASN A 10 14.10 -13.27 -4.96
C ASN A 10 15.24 -12.92 -3.96
N PRO A 11 15.27 -11.69 -3.39
CA PRO A 11 16.35 -11.26 -2.50
C PRO A 11 16.48 -12.12 -1.25
N VAL A 12 15.38 -12.72 -0.77
CA VAL A 12 15.40 -13.60 0.41
C VAL A 12 16.11 -14.90 0.09
N SER A 13 15.80 -15.53 -1.06
CA SER A 13 16.47 -16.76 -1.52
C SER A 13 17.96 -16.52 -1.81
N LEU A 14 18.30 -15.37 -2.38
CA LEU A 14 19.69 -14.96 -2.61
C LEU A 14 20.46 -14.75 -1.31
N ALA A 15 19.87 -14.11 -0.31
CA ALA A 15 20.48 -13.90 1.01
C ALA A 15 20.74 -15.24 1.71
N MET A 16 19.74 -16.14 1.71
CA MET A 16 19.88 -17.47 2.33
C MET A 16 20.95 -18.32 1.64
N ARG A 17 20.99 -18.32 0.32
CA ARG A 17 22.04 -19.01 -0.44
C ARG A 17 23.42 -18.44 -0.20
N GLY A 18 23.53 -17.10 -0.14
CA GLY A 18 24.78 -16.41 0.17
C GLY A 18 25.32 -16.73 1.57
N LEU A 19 24.40 -16.93 2.53
CA LEU A 19 24.75 -17.30 3.90
C LEU A 19 25.20 -18.77 4.01
N LEU A 20 24.57 -19.69 3.28
CA LEU A 20 24.80 -21.14 3.37
C LEU A 20 25.98 -21.61 2.50
N PHE A 21 26.16 -21.03 1.31
CA PHE A 21 27.12 -21.49 0.31
C PHE A 21 28.31 -20.53 0.10
N GLY A 22 28.38 -19.48 0.89
CA GLY A 22 29.46 -18.49 0.85
C GLY A 22 29.19 -17.31 -0.08
N MET A 23 30.03 -16.29 0.06
CA MET A 23 29.91 -15.00 -0.63
C MET A 23 30.31 -15.11 -2.11
N GLY A 24 29.34 -15.44 -2.96
CA GLY A 24 29.49 -15.42 -4.42
C GLY A 24 28.92 -14.15 -5.06
N ALA A 25 28.81 -14.15 -6.40
CA ALA A 25 28.27 -13.02 -7.20
C ALA A 25 26.88 -12.53 -6.75
N GLY A 26 26.08 -13.34 -6.06
CA GLY A 26 24.78 -12.98 -5.51
C GLY A 26 24.80 -11.84 -4.49
N TRP A 27 25.91 -11.65 -3.79
CA TRP A 27 26.09 -10.54 -2.85
C TRP A 27 26.13 -9.17 -3.54
N GLY A 28 26.76 -9.12 -4.73
CA GLY A 28 26.76 -7.89 -5.53
C GLY A 28 25.36 -7.45 -5.92
N LEU A 29 24.50 -8.41 -6.29
CA LEU A 29 23.09 -8.14 -6.61
C LEU A 29 22.29 -7.69 -5.36
N LEU A 30 22.51 -8.34 -4.22
CA LEU A 30 21.87 -7.94 -2.96
C LEU A 30 22.22 -6.52 -2.54
N VAL A 31 23.50 -6.17 -2.60
CA VAL A 31 23.99 -4.82 -2.29
C VAL A 31 23.43 -3.82 -3.29
N ALA A 32 23.40 -4.15 -4.57
CA ALA A 32 22.81 -3.28 -5.60
C ALA A 32 21.32 -3.03 -5.37
N LEU A 33 20.55 -4.06 -5.02
CA LEU A 33 19.13 -3.93 -4.67
C LEU A 33 18.92 -3.08 -3.41
N PHE A 34 19.75 -3.30 -2.41
CA PHE A 34 19.70 -2.52 -1.16
C PHE A 34 20.00 -1.04 -1.40
N LEU A 35 21.04 -0.75 -2.18
CA LEU A 35 21.38 0.63 -2.55
C LEU A 35 20.29 1.27 -3.42
N PHE A 36 19.69 0.51 -4.31
CA PHE A 36 18.58 0.98 -5.14
C PHE A 36 17.38 1.39 -4.26
N ASP A 37 16.95 0.54 -3.33
CA ASP A 37 15.84 0.85 -2.42
C ASP A 37 16.16 2.02 -1.47
N LEU A 38 17.45 2.19 -1.10
CA LEU A 38 17.87 3.25 -0.19
C LEU A 38 17.94 4.63 -0.87
N PHE A 39 18.45 4.68 -2.11
CA PHE A 39 18.79 5.94 -2.78
C PHE A 39 17.82 6.37 -3.87
N VAL A 40 17.10 5.44 -4.49
CA VAL A 40 16.29 5.76 -5.68
C VAL A 40 14.82 5.84 -5.34
N VAL A 41 14.25 4.83 -4.72
CA VAL A 41 12.80 4.78 -4.38
C VAL A 41 12.61 4.00 -3.10
N GLU A 42 12.00 4.61 -2.10
CA GLU A 42 11.58 3.90 -0.89
C GLU A 42 10.63 2.74 -1.27
N ARG A 43 11.03 1.50 -0.96
CA ARG A 43 10.29 0.26 -1.28
C ARG A 43 10.13 -0.01 -2.78
N GLY A 44 11.05 0.47 -3.62
CA GLY A 44 10.97 0.33 -5.07
C GLY A 44 10.87 -1.11 -5.53
N TRP A 45 11.68 -2.01 -4.95
CA TRP A 45 11.64 -3.43 -5.28
C TRP A 45 10.34 -4.11 -4.87
N CYS A 46 9.98 -4.03 -3.59
CA CYS A 46 8.79 -4.70 -3.06
C CYS A 46 7.48 -4.09 -3.57
N GLY A 47 7.44 -2.78 -3.78
CA GLY A 47 6.24 -2.08 -4.20
C GLY A 47 5.98 -2.11 -5.71
N HIS A 48 7.04 -2.16 -6.56
CA HIS A 48 6.91 -1.94 -8.00
C HIS A 48 7.41 -3.09 -8.86
N LEU A 49 8.51 -3.75 -8.48
CA LEU A 49 9.11 -4.81 -9.28
C LEU A 49 8.75 -6.21 -8.81
N CYS A 50 8.44 -6.40 -7.52
CA CYS A 50 8.14 -7.72 -6.99
C CYS A 50 6.78 -8.21 -7.49
N PRO A 51 6.69 -9.35 -8.22
CA PRO A 51 5.41 -9.87 -8.69
C PRO A 51 4.48 -10.30 -7.56
N VAL A 52 5.01 -10.64 -6.39
CA VAL A 52 4.20 -10.90 -5.19
C VAL A 52 3.54 -9.60 -4.73
N GLY A 53 4.26 -8.48 -4.71
CA GLY A 53 3.71 -7.15 -4.43
C GLY A 53 2.63 -6.77 -5.44
N ALA A 54 2.89 -6.98 -6.73
CA ALA A 54 1.92 -6.74 -7.80
C ALA A 54 0.67 -7.60 -7.66
N PHE A 55 0.83 -8.87 -7.28
CA PHE A 55 -0.31 -9.78 -7.01
C PHE A 55 -1.16 -9.27 -5.84
N TYR A 56 -0.55 -8.88 -4.72
CA TYR A 56 -1.29 -8.32 -3.59
C TYR A 56 -1.98 -6.99 -3.94
N ALA A 57 -1.34 -6.14 -4.73
CA ALA A 57 -1.96 -4.91 -5.22
C ALA A 57 -3.19 -5.19 -6.09
N LEU A 58 -3.12 -6.23 -6.95
CA LEU A 58 -4.23 -6.67 -7.77
C LEU A 58 -5.38 -7.23 -6.92
N VAL A 59 -5.07 -8.11 -5.96
CA VAL A 59 -6.05 -8.65 -5.01
C VAL A 59 -6.71 -7.54 -4.21
N ASN A 60 -5.93 -6.57 -3.74
CA ASN A 60 -6.47 -5.42 -3.02
C ASN A 60 -7.41 -4.56 -3.91
N ARG A 61 -7.12 -4.45 -5.20
CA ARG A 61 -7.99 -3.71 -6.14
C ARG A 61 -9.38 -4.34 -6.26
N VAL A 62 -9.45 -5.67 -6.25
CA VAL A 62 -10.69 -6.46 -6.31
C VAL A 62 -11.30 -6.69 -4.92
N GLY A 63 -10.53 -6.42 -3.87
CA GLY A 63 -10.91 -6.66 -2.48
C GLY A 63 -12.25 -6.01 -2.10
N PHE A 64 -13.09 -6.80 -1.44
CA PHE A 64 -14.44 -6.40 -0.99
C PHE A 64 -14.42 -5.44 0.20
N ILE A 65 -13.31 -5.40 0.95
CA ILE A 65 -13.16 -4.57 2.15
C ILE A 65 -12.30 -3.37 1.79
N LYS A 66 -12.82 -2.17 2.03
CA LYS A 66 -12.10 -0.90 1.83
C LYS A 66 -12.32 0.01 3.03
N ILE A 67 -11.37 0.90 3.26
CA ILE A 67 -11.51 1.95 4.27
C ILE A 67 -12.05 3.20 3.60
N SER A 68 -13.06 3.80 4.21
CA SER A 68 -13.68 5.04 3.75
C SER A 68 -13.55 6.14 4.80
N ALA A 69 -13.24 7.36 4.38
CA ALA A 69 -13.21 8.56 5.21
C ALA A 69 -14.54 9.34 5.11
N LYS A 70 -15.69 8.67 5.31
CA LYS A 70 -17.02 9.31 5.23
C LYS A 70 -17.17 10.47 6.22
N GLY A 71 -16.57 10.35 7.40
CA GLY A 71 -16.59 11.38 8.43
C GLY A 71 -15.60 12.52 8.22
N ARG A 72 -15.04 12.72 7.02
CA ARG A 72 -13.99 13.71 6.74
C ARG A 72 -14.35 15.16 7.13
N GLU A 73 -15.65 15.49 7.21
CA GLU A 73 -16.12 16.81 7.65
C GLU A 73 -15.85 17.07 9.13
N ARG A 74 -15.76 16.00 9.94
CA ARG A 74 -15.45 16.06 11.37
C ARG A 74 -13.94 16.08 11.65
N CYS A 75 -13.11 16.02 10.61
CA CYS A 75 -11.67 15.93 10.76
C CYS A 75 -11.08 17.19 11.39
N SER A 76 -10.48 17.05 12.58
CA SER A 76 -9.80 18.11 13.32
C SER A 76 -8.39 18.43 12.82
N ASN A 77 -7.89 17.72 11.80
CA ASN A 77 -6.52 17.84 11.26
C ASN A 77 -5.41 17.52 12.29
N CYS A 78 -5.64 16.63 13.24
CA CYS A 78 -4.64 16.22 14.23
C CYS A 78 -3.41 15.51 13.65
N MET A 79 -3.51 14.97 12.42
CA MET A 79 -2.45 14.23 11.71
C MET A 79 -2.05 12.88 12.32
N ASP A 80 -2.73 12.38 13.33
CA ASP A 80 -2.40 11.09 13.97
C ASP A 80 -2.54 9.91 13.01
N CYS A 81 -3.54 9.94 12.13
CA CYS A 81 -3.71 8.93 11.08
C CYS A 81 -2.52 8.87 10.10
N TYR A 82 -1.85 10.02 9.84
CA TYR A 82 -0.64 10.07 9.03
C TYR A 82 0.57 9.53 9.77
N ALA A 83 0.64 9.68 11.08
CA ALA A 83 1.74 9.18 11.89
C ALA A 83 1.78 7.64 11.91
N VAL A 84 0.61 6.99 11.96
CA VAL A 84 0.51 5.52 12.04
C VAL A 84 0.44 4.84 10.65
N CYS A 85 0.12 5.59 9.60
CA CYS A 85 0.01 5.03 8.24
C CYS A 85 1.40 4.83 7.62
N PRO A 86 1.73 3.60 7.19
CA PRO A 86 2.99 3.35 6.48
C PRO A 86 3.07 4.05 5.13
N GLU A 87 1.91 4.28 4.49
CA GLU A 87 1.79 4.95 3.19
C GLU A 87 1.01 6.27 3.32
N ARG A 88 1.66 7.29 3.88
CA ARG A 88 1.06 8.61 4.16
C ARG A 88 0.40 9.28 2.95
N PRO A 89 0.96 9.22 1.73
CA PRO A 89 0.39 9.91 0.56
C PRO A 89 -1.04 9.50 0.22
N ILE A 90 -1.43 8.26 0.51
CA ILE A 90 -2.76 7.73 0.17
C ILE A 90 -3.90 8.38 0.94
N LEU A 91 -3.63 8.93 2.13
CA LEU A 91 -4.65 9.58 2.97
C LEU A 91 -5.00 10.99 2.51
N ARG A 92 -4.12 11.67 1.74
CA ARG A 92 -4.34 13.05 1.30
C ARG A 92 -5.60 13.24 0.47
N GLY A 93 -5.87 12.31 -0.47
CA GLY A 93 -7.06 12.36 -1.31
C GLY A 93 -8.34 12.23 -0.51
N PRO A 94 -8.57 11.10 0.17
CA PRO A 94 -9.80 10.83 0.91
C PRO A 94 -10.09 11.81 2.05
N VAL A 95 -9.07 12.28 2.77
CA VAL A 95 -9.24 13.16 3.93
C VAL A 95 -9.36 14.63 3.52
N HIS A 96 -8.42 15.13 2.72
CA HIS A 96 -8.34 16.56 2.40
C HIS A 96 -8.76 16.91 0.96
N GLY A 97 -9.03 15.92 0.13
CA GLY A 97 -9.33 16.12 -1.29
C GLY A 97 -10.80 16.41 -1.63
N ALA A 98 -11.67 16.63 -0.65
CA ALA A 98 -13.09 16.93 -0.87
C ALA A 98 -13.30 18.04 -1.89
N ARG A 99 -12.57 19.17 -1.72
CA ARG A 99 -12.66 20.34 -2.61
C ARG A 99 -12.15 20.08 -4.04
N ARG A 100 -11.40 18.99 -4.25
CA ARG A 100 -10.84 18.59 -5.57
C ARG A 100 -11.63 17.45 -6.20
N GLY A 101 -12.80 17.11 -5.68
CA GLY A 101 -13.63 16.02 -6.19
C GLY A 101 -13.12 14.61 -5.84
N HIS A 102 -12.17 14.47 -4.90
CA HIS A 102 -11.76 13.15 -4.44
C HIS A 102 -12.83 12.54 -3.53
N GLY A 103 -13.28 11.33 -3.88
CA GLY A 103 -14.22 10.57 -3.06
C GLY A 103 -13.62 10.22 -1.67
N PRO A 104 -14.47 9.91 -0.69
CA PRO A 104 -14.03 9.56 0.66
C PRO A 104 -13.36 8.19 0.73
N LEU A 105 -13.45 7.38 -0.33
CA LEU A 105 -12.94 6.03 -0.37
C LEU A 105 -11.44 5.98 -0.63
N ILE A 106 -10.72 5.16 0.15
CA ILE A 106 -9.31 4.86 -0.10
C ILE A 106 -9.21 3.75 -1.14
N VAL A 107 -9.01 4.13 -2.40
CA VAL A 107 -8.90 3.20 -3.55
C VAL A 107 -7.44 2.86 -3.86
N ALA A 108 -6.49 3.50 -3.19
CA ALA A 108 -5.07 3.29 -3.43
C ALA A 108 -4.67 1.83 -3.24
N GLN A 109 -3.90 1.28 -4.19
CA GLN A 109 -3.45 -0.12 -4.18
C GLN A 109 -2.46 -0.38 -3.05
N GLU A 110 -1.76 0.65 -2.63
CA GLU A 110 -0.79 0.64 -1.54
C GLU A 110 -1.44 0.54 -0.16
N CYS A 111 -2.76 0.74 -0.06
CA CYS A 111 -3.48 0.57 1.19
C CYS A 111 -3.59 -0.90 1.57
N THR A 112 -2.99 -1.28 2.69
CA THR A 112 -3.05 -2.66 3.21
C THR A 112 -4.33 -2.97 3.99
N ASN A 113 -5.27 -2.03 4.07
CA ASN A 113 -6.51 -2.12 4.86
C ASN A 113 -6.26 -2.55 6.33
N CYS A 114 -5.14 -2.13 6.92
CA CYS A 114 -4.73 -2.54 8.26
C CYS A 114 -5.58 -1.95 9.41
N GLY A 115 -6.44 -0.98 9.13
CA GLY A 115 -7.35 -0.38 10.12
C GLY A 115 -6.74 0.60 11.12
N ARG A 116 -5.41 0.75 11.19
CA ARG A 116 -4.75 1.64 12.18
C ARG A 116 -5.24 3.09 12.16
N CYS A 117 -5.62 3.60 11.00
CA CYS A 117 -6.19 4.94 10.87
C CYS A 117 -7.57 5.06 11.53
N ILE A 118 -8.31 3.96 11.66
CA ILE A 118 -9.60 3.90 12.36
C ILE A 118 -9.36 3.98 13.87
N ASP A 119 -8.43 3.15 14.38
CA ASP A 119 -8.15 3.02 15.81
C ASP A 119 -7.63 4.32 16.42
N VAL A 120 -6.78 5.07 15.70
CA VAL A 120 -6.16 6.29 16.22
C VAL A 120 -7.04 7.53 16.06
N CYS A 121 -8.11 7.45 15.26
CA CYS A 121 -8.95 8.60 14.95
C CYS A 121 -10.01 8.85 16.01
N ALA A 122 -9.80 9.84 16.90
CA ALA A 122 -10.76 10.24 17.93
C ALA A 122 -12.10 10.71 17.35
N GLU A 123 -12.08 11.34 16.16
CA GLU A 123 -13.27 11.88 15.49
C GLU A 123 -14.05 10.83 14.66
N GLN A 124 -13.60 9.57 14.67
CA GLN A 124 -14.22 8.48 13.91
C GLN A 124 -14.47 8.83 12.43
N VAL A 125 -13.46 9.43 11.81
CA VAL A 125 -13.51 9.84 10.40
C VAL A 125 -13.54 8.64 9.46
N PHE A 126 -12.89 7.54 9.86
CA PHE A 126 -12.70 6.35 9.02
C PHE A 126 -13.64 5.23 9.44
N GLU A 127 -14.18 4.53 8.45
CA GLU A 127 -14.99 3.33 8.65
C GLU A 127 -14.62 2.25 7.64
N ILE A 128 -14.91 1.00 7.98
CA ILE A 128 -14.76 -0.14 7.07
C ILE A 128 -16.00 -0.19 6.18
N THR A 129 -15.79 -0.15 4.87
CA THR A 129 -16.86 -0.20 3.87
C THR A 129 -16.69 -1.41 2.97
N THR A 130 -17.79 -2.08 2.64
CA THR A 130 -17.77 -3.18 1.67
C THR A 130 -17.79 -2.65 0.25
N GLY A 131 -17.04 -3.30 -0.66
CA GLY A 131 -16.88 -2.87 -2.06
C GLY A 131 -18.18 -2.73 -2.86
N PHE A 132 -19.27 -3.33 -2.41
CA PHE A 132 -20.60 -3.16 -3.01
C PHE A 132 -21.22 -1.77 -2.75
N ALA A 133 -20.99 -1.20 -1.56
CA ALA A 133 -21.46 0.14 -1.21
C ALA A 133 -20.77 1.22 -2.07
N VAL A 134 -19.53 0.97 -2.50
CA VAL A 134 -18.73 1.84 -3.37
C VAL A 134 -19.33 2.00 -4.75
N LYS A 135 -19.91 0.94 -5.30
CA LYS A 135 -20.52 0.96 -6.63
C LYS A 135 -21.82 1.75 -6.64
N ALA A 136 -22.56 1.71 -5.54
CA ALA A 136 -23.80 2.47 -5.36
C ALA A 136 -23.56 3.98 -5.25
N GLU A 137 -22.48 4.38 -4.54
CA GLU A 137 -22.13 5.79 -4.33
C GLU A 137 -21.64 6.49 -5.60
N LYS A 138 -20.83 5.80 -6.44
CA LYS A 138 -20.43 6.30 -7.76
C LYS A 138 -21.60 6.55 -8.71
N THR A 139 -22.70 5.83 -8.54
CA THR A 139 -23.88 5.99 -9.40
C THR A 139 -24.72 7.20 -8.98
N SER A 140 -24.67 7.61 -7.70
CA SER A 140 -25.40 8.78 -7.21
C SER A 140 -24.68 10.12 -7.50
N GLU A 141 -23.37 10.10 -7.64
CA GLU A 141 -22.54 11.30 -7.88
C GLU A 141 -22.54 11.72 -9.37
N ASN A 142 -22.96 10.84 -10.26
CA ASN A 142 -23.00 11.08 -11.72
C ASN A 142 -24.44 11.39 -12.23
N LYS A 143 -25.35 11.78 -11.34
CA LYS A 143 -26.72 12.20 -11.64
C LYS A 143 -26.95 13.64 -11.14
#